data_e6fb67e24b522e3d83168e9b3a4f4cd8
#
_entry.id   e6fb67e24b522e3d83168e9b3a4f4cd8
#
_cell.length_a   1.000
_cell.length_b   1.000
_cell.length_c   1.000
_cell.angle_alpha   90.00
_cell.angle_beta   90.00
_cell.angle_gamma   90.00
#
_symmetry.space_group_name_H-M   'P 1'
#
loop_
_entity.id
_entity.type
_entity.pdbx_description
1 polymer ?
#
loop_
_entity_poly.entity_id
_entity_poly.type
_entity_poly.pdbx_seq_one_letter_code
_entity_poly.pdbx_strand_id
1 'polypeptide(L)'
;MSVTRVILPKLGLTMDEGRIVAWHKREGDAVAAGDVLFEVETDKATMEVESPTAGTLRRILYPADATAPVATVIALITETADEPIPADPVAAQPPKPSLPAAAQPVTGPGSRGGRGPSEAEPPIGSSDGDRVRSSPAARRRAQELGVDISRVSGTGPGGRVTLEDVDAAATSKSSPVAAPSGERREPLSRMRKAIGERMTKSVREQPQFSISRDVDMTAANEKRKVARASYTDAIVAAAAKTLRDHPRLRARIEDGHLVTSDAANVGLAIALEDGLLVAVLRDADRKSLTDLAVERQRLEEHARAGKLAEHELTGSVLTVSNLGTMGVDRFTAIVNPPEAAILAVGRVADRVVVKDGEPAVRPMATLTLSVDHRVADGATAARYLSAVAERLERGDL
;
A
#
# COMPACT_ATOMS: atom_id res chain seq x y z
N MET A 1 -40.68 9.44 4.96
CA MET A 1 -39.96 8.81 3.81
C MET A 1 -38.60 8.36 4.34
N SER A 2 -38.50 7.11 4.75
CA SER A 2 -37.20 6.62 5.24
C SER A 2 -36.75 5.41 4.43
N VAL A 3 -35.82 5.64 3.49
CA VAL A 3 -35.11 4.59 2.79
C VAL A 3 -33.93 4.18 3.67
N THR A 4 -33.98 2.99 4.25
CA THR A 4 -32.89 2.42 5.05
C THR A 4 -31.86 1.76 4.14
N ARG A 5 -30.62 2.14 4.30
CA ARG A 5 -29.47 1.58 3.57
C ARG A 5 -28.86 0.43 4.36
N VAL A 6 -28.86 -0.76 3.77
CA VAL A 6 -28.13 -1.91 4.33
C VAL A 6 -26.70 -1.82 3.86
N ILE A 7 -25.77 -1.67 4.81
CA ILE A 7 -24.33 -1.57 4.52
C ILE A 7 -23.63 -2.88 4.87
N LEU A 8 -22.55 -3.19 4.20
CA LEU A 8 -21.68 -4.32 4.55
C LEU A 8 -20.96 -4.00 5.87
N PRO A 9 -21.28 -4.71 6.98
CA PRO A 9 -20.64 -4.44 8.25
C PRO A 9 -19.18 -4.94 8.25
N LYS A 10 -18.34 -4.35 9.10
CA LYS A 10 -16.99 -4.84 9.34
C LYS A 10 -17.05 -6.04 10.29
N LEU A 11 -17.01 -7.25 9.76
CA LEU A 11 -17.15 -8.51 10.51
C LEU A 11 -15.81 -9.06 11.03
N GLY A 12 -14.69 -8.37 10.76
CA GLY A 12 -13.35 -8.72 11.25
C GLY A 12 -12.45 -7.50 11.33
N LEU A 13 -11.44 -7.52 12.23
CA LEU A 13 -10.53 -6.38 12.46
C LEU A 13 -9.71 -6.02 11.20
N THR A 14 -9.43 -6.99 10.35
CA THR A 14 -8.62 -6.85 9.12
C THR A 14 -9.44 -6.87 7.84
N MET A 15 -10.79 -6.92 7.95
CA MET A 15 -11.67 -7.01 6.78
C MET A 15 -11.81 -5.65 6.08
N ASP A 16 -11.35 -5.55 4.83
CA ASP A 16 -11.52 -4.38 3.97
C ASP A 16 -12.62 -4.61 2.90
N GLU A 17 -12.90 -5.87 2.55
CA GLU A 17 -13.94 -6.30 1.62
C GLU A 17 -14.51 -7.65 2.03
N GLY A 18 -15.75 -7.97 1.58
CA GLY A 18 -16.40 -9.25 1.81
C GLY A 18 -17.12 -9.74 0.56
N ARG A 19 -17.13 -11.07 0.33
CA ARG A 19 -17.85 -11.72 -0.75
C ARG A 19 -19.23 -12.12 -0.26
N ILE A 20 -20.28 -11.72 -0.98
CA ILE A 20 -21.65 -12.13 -0.70
C ILE A 20 -21.84 -13.55 -1.24
N VAL A 21 -22.05 -14.53 -0.37
CA VAL A 21 -22.18 -15.94 -0.73
C VAL A 21 -23.60 -16.24 -1.23
N ALA A 22 -24.60 -15.82 -0.47
CA ALA A 22 -26.01 -16.10 -0.76
C ALA A 22 -26.93 -15.00 -0.22
N TRP A 23 -28.05 -14.78 -0.88
CA TRP A 23 -29.17 -13.96 -0.40
C TRP A 23 -30.31 -14.86 0.08
N HIS A 24 -30.79 -14.62 1.30
CA HIS A 24 -31.95 -15.33 1.89
C HIS A 24 -33.28 -14.65 1.61
N LYS A 25 -33.24 -13.38 1.19
CA LYS A 25 -34.40 -12.57 0.80
C LYS A 25 -34.24 -12.07 -0.64
N ARG A 26 -35.35 -11.90 -1.35
CA ARG A 26 -35.40 -11.39 -2.72
C ARG A 26 -35.94 -9.97 -2.77
N GLU A 27 -35.68 -9.24 -3.83
CA GLU A 27 -36.31 -7.95 -4.08
C GLU A 27 -37.84 -8.11 -4.08
N GLY A 28 -38.52 -7.26 -3.28
CA GLY A 28 -39.95 -7.31 -3.04
C GLY A 28 -40.37 -8.08 -1.77
N ASP A 29 -39.48 -8.83 -1.12
CA ASP A 29 -39.81 -9.54 0.10
C ASP A 29 -39.95 -8.61 1.30
N ALA A 30 -40.93 -8.91 2.15
CA ALA A 30 -41.05 -8.26 3.47
C ALA A 30 -39.97 -8.82 4.40
N VAL A 31 -39.33 -7.91 5.15
CA VAL A 31 -38.28 -8.22 6.12
C VAL A 31 -38.61 -7.62 7.48
N ALA A 32 -38.37 -8.37 8.55
CA ALA A 32 -38.42 -7.86 9.92
C ALA A 32 -37.02 -7.44 10.37
N ALA A 33 -36.96 -6.57 11.38
CA ALA A 33 -35.67 -6.28 12.01
C ALA A 33 -35.11 -7.56 12.66
N GLY A 34 -33.83 -7.90 12.37
CA GLY A 34 -33.19 -9.13 12.80
C GLY A 34 -33.34 -10.31 11.82
N ASP A 35 -34.11 -10.20 10.73
CA ASP A 35 -34.15 -11.24 9.69
C ASP A 35 -32.79 -11.32 8.97
N VAL A 36 -32.30 -12.53 8.72
CA VAL A 36 -31.10 -12.78 7.92
C VAL A 36 -31.35 -12.38 6.47
N LEU A 37 -30.60 -11.43 5.96
CA LEU A 37 -30.72 -10.94 4.58
C LEU A 37 -29.80 -11.69 3.63
N PHE A 38 -28.52 -11.82 3.99
CA PHE A 38 -27.50 -12.45 3.16
C PHE A 38 -26.33 -12.97 4.00
N GLU A 39 -25.53 -13.83 3.39
CA GLU A 39 -24.30 -14.38 3.97
C GLU A 39 -23.07 -13.74 3.33
N VAL A 40 -22.07 -13.42 4.16
CA VAL A 40 -20.78 -12.88 3.73
C VAL A 40 -19.66 -13.81 4.12
N GLU A 41 -18.84 -14.18 3.16
CA GLU A 41 -17.60 -14.91 3.36
C GLU A 41 -16.47 -13.92 3.67
N THR A 42 -15.81 -14.14 4.80
CA THR A 42 -14.60 -13.46 5.22
C THR A 42 -13.40 -14.41 5.08
N ASP A 43 -12.19 -13.92 5.31
CA ASP A 43 -10.96 -14.73 5.30
C ASP A 43 -10.96 -15.90 6.32
N LYS A 44 -11.91 -15.91 7.28
CA LYS A 44 -11.94 -16.87 8.40
C LYS A 44 -13.25 -17.64 8.55
N ALA A 45 -14.37 -17.11 8.12
CA ALA A 45 -15.69 -17.74 8.27
C ALA A 45 -16.75 -17.07 7.38
N THR A 46 -17.84 -17.82 7.11
CA THR A 46 -19.08 -17.26 6.57
C THR A 46 -19.94 -16.75 7.72
N MET A 47 -20.44 -15.52 7.61
CA MET A 47 -21.25 -14.87 8.63
C MET A 47 -22.54 -14.34 8.03
N GLU A 48 -23.64 -14.47 8.78
CA GLU A 48 -24.95 -13.96 8.42
C GLU A 48 -25.08 -12.48 8.75
N VAL A 49 -25.71 -11.72 7.85
CA VAL A 49 -25.98 -10.29 8.04
C VAL A 49 -27.49 -10.08 8.12
N GLU A 50 -27.90 -9.51 9.25
CA GLU A 50 -29.31 -9.30 9.61
C GLU A 50 -29.80 -7.93 9.14
N SER A 51 -31.14 -7.81 8.97
CA SER A 51 -31.80 -6.56 8.65
C SER A 51 -31.77 -5.60 9.83
N PRO A 52 -31.32 -4.35 9.66
CA PRO A 52 -31.36 -3.34 10.73
C PRO A 52 -32.75 -2.78 11.02
N THR A 53 -33.74 -3.02 10.14
CA THR A 53 -35.10 -2.48 10.25
C THR A 53 -36.13 -3.40 9.61
N ALA A 54 -37.38 -3.24 10.00
CA ALA A 54 -38.51 -3.86 9.32
C ALA A 54 -38.90 -3.02 8.06
N GLY A 55 -39.34 -3.70 6.99
CA GLY A 55 -39.77 -3.05 5.75
C GLY A 55 -39.83 -4.00 4.57
N THR A 56 -39.68 -3.50 3.36
CA THR A 56 -39.62 -4.27 2.12
C THR A 56 -38.23 -4.11 1.50
N LEU A 57 -37.56 -5.23 1.15
CA LEU A 57 -36.28 -5.23 0.46
C LEU A 57 -36.52 -4.79 -1.01
N ARG A 58 -36.18 -3.56 -1.34
CA ARG A 58 -36.53 -2.93 -2.61
C ARG A 58 -35.52 -3.14 -3.72
N ARG A 59 -34.25 -3.16 -3.37
CA ARG A 59 -33.18 -3.30 -4.36
C ARG A 59 -31.94 -3.94 -3.77
N ILE A 60 -31.40 -4.88 -4.48
CA ILE A 60 -30.10 -5.51 -4.23
C ILE A 60 -29.08 -4.86 -5.17
N LEU A 61 -28.05 -4.21 -4.63
CA LEU A 61 -27.01 -3.53 -5.40
C LEU A 61 -25.82 -4.45 -5.72
N TYR A 62 -25.60 -5.45 -4.86
CA TYR A 62 -24.54 -6.45 -5.05
C TYR A 62 -25.17 -7.85 -5.02
N PRO A 63 -25.18 -8.57 -6.16
CA PRO A 63 -25.75 -9.92 -6.24
C PRO A 63 -24.91 -10.95 -5.48
N ALA A 64 -25.41 -12.18 -5.37
CA ALA A 64 -24.63 -13.31 -4.90
C ALA A 64 -23.34 -13.47 -5.73
N ASP A 65 -22.27 -13.93 -5.11
CA ASP A 65 -20.91 -14.05 -5.65
C ASP A 65 -20.17 -12.72 -5.92
N ALA A 66 -20.78 -11.57 -5.65
CA ALA A 66 -20.11 -10.27 -5.76
C ALA A 66 -19.28 -9.95 -4.51
N THR A 67 -18.13 -9.30 -4.73
CA THR A 67 -17.27 -8.76 -3.64
C THR A 67 -17.54 -7.27 -3.49
N ALA A 68 -17.77 -6.83 -2.25
CA ALA A 68 -18.02 -5.42 -1.93
C ALA A 68 -17.07 -4.93 -0.82
N PRO A 69 -16.58 -3.67 -0.89
CA PRO A 69 -15.84 -3.04 0.19
C PRO A 69 -16.70 -2.88 1.46
N VAL A 70 -16.08 -2.96 2.64
CA VAL A 70 -16.74 -2.67 3.93
C VAL A 70 -17.32 -1.25 3.93
N ALA A 71 -18.46 -1.06 4.61
CA ALA A 71 -19.22 0.17 4.66
C ALA A 71 -19.89 0.61 3.33
N THR A 72 -19.87 -0.24 2.29
CA THR A 72 -20.61 -0.01 1.04
C THR A 72 -22.09 -0.36 1.23
N VAL A 73 -22.99 0.38 0.56
CA VAL A 73 -24.41 0.09 0.55
C VAL A 73 -24.67 -1.13 -0.34
N ILE A 74 -25.20 -2.20 0.26
CA ILE A 74 -25.43 -3.50 -0.40
C ILE A 74 -26.89 -3.63 -0.88
N ALA A 75 -27.83 -3.08 -0.12
CA ALA A 75 -29.24 -3.11 -0.45
C ALA A 75 -30.03 -1.93 0.13
N LEU A 76 -31.24 -1.73 -0.35
CA LEU A 76 -32.16 -0.69 0.10
C LEU A 76 -33.45 -1.33 0.63
N ILE A 77 -33.88 -0.90 1.80
CA ILE A 77 -35.15 -1.28 2.43
C ILE A 77 -36.02 -0.03 2.56
N THR A 78 -37.30 -0.13 2.22
CA THR A 78 -38.30 0.93 2.38
C THR A 78 -39.42 0.46 3.31
N GLU A 79 -40.15 1.39 3.93
CA GLU A 79 -41.28 1.05 4.80
C GLU A 79 -42.45 0.43 4.02
N THR A 80 -42.65 0.86 2.76
CA THR A 80 -43.71 0.34 1.86
C THR A 80 -43.16 0.01 0.47
N ALA A 81 -43.87 -0.90 -0.24
CA ALA A 81 -43.47 -1.39 -1.56
C ALA A 81 -43.50 -0.29 -2.65
N ASP A 82 -44.24 0.80 -2.47
CA ASP A 82 -44.43 1.84 -3.49
C ASP A 82 -43.63 3.12 -3.25
N GLU A 83 -42.76 3.13 -2.24
CA GLU A 83 -41.95 4.30 -1.91
C GLU A 83 -40.87 4.57 -2.98
N PRO A 84 -40.73 5.84 -3.46
CA PRO A 84 -39.77 6.14 -4.54
C PRO A 84 -38.33 5.96 -4.03
N ILE A 85 -37.54 5.21 -4.79
CA ILE A 85 -36.11 5.01 -4.54
C ILE A 85 -35.35 6.17 -5.18
N PRO A 86 -34.37 6.80 -4.48
CA PRO A 86 -33.49 7.81 -5.06
C PRO A 86 -32.78 7.28 -6.31
N ALA A 87 -32.70 8.08 -7.37
CA ALA A 87 -32.11 7.68 -8.67
C ALA A 87 -30.60 7.36 -8.61
N ASP A 88 -29.92 7.78 -7.55
CA ASP A 88 -28.49 7.53 -7.33
C ASP A 88 -28.23 6.92 -5.93
N PRO A 89 -28.30 5.59 -5.79
CA PRO A 89 -27.97 4.93 -4.53
C PRO A 89 -26.46 4.92 -4.19
N VAL A 90 -25.58 5.26 -5.15
CA VAL A 90 -24.12 5.16 -5.04
C VAL A 90 -23.45 6.50 -4.62
N ALA A 91 -24.16 7.61 -4.57
CA ALA A 91 -23.60 8.94 -4.28
C ALA A 91 -23.30 9.22 -2.80
N ALA A 92 -22.97 8.23 -1.98
CA ALA A 92 -22.46 8.44 -0.62
C ALA A 92 -21.22 7.58 -0.34
N GLN A 93 -20.12 7.91 -1.00
CA GLN A 93 -18.80 7.56 -0.47
C GLN A 93 -18.60 8.27 0.89
N PRO A 94 -17.98 7.63 1.90
CA PRO A 94 -17.63 8.30 3.12
C PRO A 94 -16.69 9.48 2.79
N PRO A 95 -16.79 10.62 3.53
CA PRO A 95 -15.94 11.78 3.28
C PRO A 95 -14.48 11.37 3.42
N LYS A 96 -13.68 11.61 2.38
CA LYS A 96 -12.22 11.58 2.48
C LYS A 96 -11.81 12.51 3.62
N PRO A 97 -10.88 12.13 4.50
CA PRO A 97 -10.36 13.04 5.51
C PRO A 97 -9.75 14.25 4.79
N SER A 98 -10.33 15.40 5.03
CA SER A 98 -9.82 16.69 4.56
C SER A 98 -8.52 17.00 5.28
N LEU A 99 -7.43 17.10 4.51
CA LEU A 99 -6.20 17.73 4.95
C LEU A 99 -6.47 19.21 5.26
N PRO A 100 -5.90 19.80 6.32
CA PRO A 100 -6.09 21.21 6.64
C PRO A 100 -5.50 22.08 5.51
N ALA A 101 -6.32 23.00 5.02
CA ALA A 101 -5.97 23.97 3.99
C ALA A 101 -4.80 24.85 4.45
N ALA A 102 -3.76 24.87 3.64
CA ALA A 102 -2.68 25.83 3.76
C ALA A 102 -3.24 27.27 3.50
N ALA A 103 -2.86 28.19 4.36
CA ALA A 103 -3.24 29.60 4.33
C ALA A 103 -2.88 30.24 2.96
N GLN A 104 -3.89 30.88 2.36
CA GLN A 104 -3.69 31.75 1.20
C GLN A 104 -3.19 33.12 1.65
N PRO A 105 -2.27 33.77 0.90
CA PRO A 105 -1.88 35.14 1.18
C PRO A 105 -2.92 36.14 0.68
N VAL A 106 -3.21 37.10 1.55
CA VAL A 106 -4.11 38.22 1.30
C VAL A 106 -3.40 39.23 0.39
N THR A 107 -4.00 39.57 -0.76
CA THR A 107 -3.68 40.80 -1.46
C THR A 107 -4.97 41.57 -1.74
N GLY A 108 -5.02 42.80 -1.28
CA GLY A 108 -6.13 43.75 -1.41
C GLY A 108 -6.12 44.52 -2.76
N PRO A 109 -6.96 45.56 -2.95
CA PRO A 109 -7.81 45.73 -4.11
C PRO A 109 -7.35 46.81 -5.12
N GLY A 110 -7.83 46.67 -6.37
CA GLY A 110 -7.62 47.72 -7.40
C GLY A 110 -8.50 47.53 -8.63
N SER A 111 -9.61 48.11 -8.62
CA SER A 111 -10.38 49.06 -9.44
C SER A 111 -10.53 48.88 -10.97
N ARG A 112 -11.83 48.86 -11.36
CA ARG A 112 -12.55 49.59 -12.41
C ARG A 112 -12.33 49.34 -13.91
N GLY A 113 -13.49 49.08 -14.54
CA GLY A 113 -13.95 49.70 -15.80
C GLY A 113 -13.97 48.69 -16.98
N GLY A 114 -15.00 48.48 -17.67
CA GLY A 114 -16.11 49.19 -18.15
C GLY A 114 -16.72 48.49 -19.37
N ARG A 115 -18.05 48.47 -19.41
CA ARG A 115 -18.97 48.45 -20.55
C ARG A 115 -18.84 47.41 -21.67
N GLY A 116 -19.97 46.67 -21.82
CA GLY A 116 -20.43 45.97 -23.02
C GLY A 116 -20.88 46.97 -24.15
N PRO A 117 -21.76 46.66 -25.06
CA PRO A 117 -22.54 45.45 -25.37
C PRO A 117 -22.47 45.04 -26.87
N SER A 118 -23.21 44.05 -27.30
CA SER A 118 -23.94 44.00 -28.58
C SER A 118 -23.93 42.63 -29.26
N GLU A 119 -25.13 42.09 -29.27
CA GLU A 119 -25.85 41.37 -30.33
C GLU A 119 -25.12 41.07 -31.64
N ALA A 120 -25.19 39.82 -32.06
CA ALA A 120 -25.63 39.41 -33.40
C ALA A 120 -25.85 37.90 -33.52
N GLU A 121 -27.07 37.48 -33.70
CA GLU A 121 -27.38 36.19 -34.34
C GLU A 121 -26.85 36.16 -35.78
N PRO A 122 -26.39 35.01 -36.26
CA PRO A 122 -26.24 34.78 -37.67
C PRO A 122 -27.18 33.71 -38.18
N PRO A 123 -27.39 33.65 -39.47
CA PRO A 123 -28.56 33.09 -40.12
C PRO A 123 -28.48 31.60 -40.36
N ILE A 124 -29.68 31.02 -40.48
CA ILE A 124 -29.98 29.68 -40.92
C ILE A 124 -29.42 29.43 -42.32
N GLY A 125 -28.42 28.55 -42.39
CA GLY A 125 -27.90 28.00 -43.64
C GLY A 125 -28.18 26.51 -43.69
N SER A 126 -29.14 26.14 -44.52
CA SER A 126 -29.42 24.75 -44.91
C SER A 126 -28.27 24.19 -45.73
N SER A 127 -27.64 23.10 -45.26
CA SER A 127 -26.93 22.19 -46.14
C SER A 127 -27.35 20.76 -45.78
N ASP A 128 -28.16 20.24 -46.70
CA ASP A 128 -28.57 18.86 -46.83
C ASP A 128 -27.37 18.06 -47.32
N GLY A 129 -26.73 17.34 -46.40
CA GLY A 129 -25.57 16.49 -46.67
C GLY A 129 -25.24 15.62 -45.48
N ASP A 130 -25.61 14.35 -45.58
CA ASP A 130 -25.17 13.26 -44.69
C ASP A 130 -25.97 13.03 -43.40
N ARG A 131 -27.29 13.06 -43.45
CA ARG A 131 -28.12 12.50 -42.40
C ARG A 131 -28.13 10.96 -42.48
N VAL A 132 -27.34 10.32 -41.57
CA VAL A 132 -27.39 8.88 -41.38
C VAL A 132 -28.85 8.42 -41.20
N ARG A 133 -29.31 7.54 -42.09
CA ARG A 133 -30.67 6.95 -42.02
C ARG A 133 -30.74 6.03 -40.81
N SER A 134 -31.42 6.44 -39.77
CA SER A 134 -31.56 5.69 -38.53
C SER A 134 -32.99 5.67 -38.04
N SER A 135 -33.39 4.61 -37.34
CA SER A 135 -34.71 4.53 -36.72
C SER A 135 -34.80 5.49 -35.51
N PRO A 136 -36.02 5.99 -35.17
CA PRO A 136 -36.20 6.81 -33.96
C PRO A 136 -35.75 6.12 -32.66
N ALA A 137 -35.92 4.78 -32.61
CA ALA A 137 -35.51 3.94 -31.51
C ALA A 137 -33.97 3.86 -31.44
N ALA A 138 -33.28 3.67 -32.58
CA ALA A 138 -31.81 3.64 -32.64
C ALA A 138 -31.18 4.97 -32.21
N ARG A 139 -31.79 6.12 -32.55
CA ARG A 139 -31.29 7.45 -32.10
C ARG A 139 -31.37 7.62 -30.59
N ARG A 140 -32.51 7.26 -29.99
CA ARG A 140 -32.68 7.32 -28.54
C ARG A 140 -31.68 6.41 -27.84
N ARG A 141 -31.52 5.19 -28.33
CA ARG A 141 -30.59 4.21 -27.76
C ARG A 141 -29.14 4.62 -27.91
N ALA A 142 -28.75 5.20 -29.03
CA ALA A 142 -27.40 5.76 -29.22
C ALA A 142 -27.11 6.93 -28.25
N GLN A 143 -28.13 7.75 -27.99
CA GLN A 143 -28.01 8.86 -27.00
C GLN A 143 -27.89 8.36 -25.56
N GLU A 144 -28.65 7.32 -25.18
CA GLU A 144 -28.59 6.64 -23.89
C GLU A 144 -27.20 5.99 -23.63
N LEU A 145 -26.63 5.35 -24.67
CA LEU A 145 -25.38 4.62 -24.58
C LEU A 145 -24.12 5.46 -24.94
N GLY A 146 -24.31 6.73 -25.29
CA GLY A 146 -23.19 7.62 -25.70
C GLY A 146 -22.50 7.15 -26.98
N VAL A 147 -23.23 6.47 -27.89
CA VAL A 147 -22.74 5.95 -29.17
C VAL A 147 -22.96 7.00 -30.25
N ASP A 148 -21.89 7.36 -30.97
CA ASP A 148 -22.01 8.24 -32.13
C ASP A 148 -22.64 7.47 -33.31
N ILE A 149 -23.92 7.74 -33.58
CA ILE A 149 -24.70 7.04 -34.60
C ILE A 149 -24.16 7.21 -36.02
N SER A 150 -23.33 8.24 -36.27
CA SER A 150 -22.73 8.47 -37.58
C SER A 150 -21.64 7.45 -37.92
N ARG A 151 -21.13 6.76 -36.89
CA ARG A 151 -20.10 5.73 -36.99
C ARG A 151 -20.62 4.30 -36.94
N VAL A 152 -21.96 4.15 -36.87
CA VAL A 152 -22.61 2.82 -36.82
C VAL A 152 -23.05 2.42 -38.22
N SER A 153 -22.56 1.28 -38.70
CA SER A 153 -23.03 0.70 -39.98
C SER A 153 -24.42 0.11 -39.81
N GLY A 154 -25.40 0.64 -40.54
CA GLY A 154 -26.78 0.14 -40.46
C GLY A 154 -26.98 -1.15 -41.24
N THR A 155 -27.59 -2.17 -40.61
CA THR A 155 -27.96 -3.45 -41.23
C THR A 155 -29.42 -3.49 -41.71
N GLY A 156 -30.23 -2.48 -41.37
CA GLY A 156 -31.63 -2.40 -41.76
C GLY A 156 -31.87 -2.09 -43.23
N PRO A 157 -33.13 -2.20 -43.72
CA PRO A 157 -33.49 -1.97 -45.12
C PRO A 157 -33.02 -0.59 -45.61
N GLY A 158 -32.24 -0.58 -46.70
CA GLY A 158 -31.68 0.62 -47.30
C GLY A 158 -30.53 1.24 -46.49
N GLY A 159 -29.78 0.43 -45.73
CA GLY A 159 -28.64 0.91 -44.91
C GLY A 159 -29.05 1.69 -43.66
N ARG A 160 -30.28 1.51 -43.16
CA ARG A 160 -30.81 2.19 -41.99
C ARG A 160 -30.23 1.57 -40.73
N VAL A 161 -29.69 2.41 -39.80
CA VAL A 161 -29.22 1.98 -38.47
C VAL A 161 -30.41 1.56 -37.63
N THR A 162 -30.38 0.30 -37.14
CA THR A 162 -31.35 -0.31 -36.24
C THR A 162 -30.93 -0.21 -34.79
N LEU A 163 -31.80 -0.56 -33.85
CA LEU A 163 -31.51 -0.60 -32.43
C LEU A 163 -30.40 -1.63 -32.12
N GLU A 164 -30.44 -2.78 -32.79
CA GLU A 164 -29.47 -3.88 -32.65
C GLU A 164 -28.09 -3.48 -33.12
N ASP A 165 -27.96 -2.63 -34.16
CA ASP A 165 -26.68 -2.10 -34.63
C ASP A 165 -26.03 -1.18 -33.57
N VAL A 166 -26.84 -0.39 -32.85
CA VAL A 166 -26.38 0.48 -31.80
C VAL A 166 -25.92 -0.32 -30.57
N ASP A 167 -26.67 -1.34 -30.16
CA ASP A 167 -26.30 -2.22 -29.06
C ASP A 167 -25.02 -3.02 -29.39
N ALA A 168 -24.88 -3.52 -30.62
CA ALA A 168 -23.66 -4.17 -31.12
C ALA A 168 -22.44 -3.22 -31.10
N ALA A 169 -22.62 -1.96 -31.53
CA ALA A 169 -21.59 -0.94 -31.51
C ALA A 169 -21.22 -0.52 -30.09
N ALA A 170 -22.16 -0.51 -29.14
CA ALA A 170 -21.91 -0.26 -27.73
C ALA A 170 -21.11 -1.41 -27.10
N THR A 171 -21.43 -2.66 -27.45
CA THR A 171 -20.73 -3.85 -26.98
C THR A 171 -19.29 -3.93 -27.56
N SER A 172 -19.09 -3.49 -28.81
CA SER A 172 -17.76 -3.44 -29.43
C SER A 172 -16.86 -2.31 -28.88
N LYS A 173 -17.44 -1.25 -28.28
CA LYS A 173 -16.68 -0.23 -27.53
C LYS A 173 -16.14 -0.73 -26.19
N SER A 174 -16.68 -1.82 -25.66
CA SER A 174 -16.18 -2.50 -24.45
C SER A 174 -15.14 -3.59 -24.74
N SER A 175 -14.64 -3.71 -25.97
CA SER A 175 -13.41 -4.46 -26.23
C SER A 175 -12.27 -3.84 -25.42
N PRO A 176 -11.51 -4.63 -24.66
CA PRO A 176 -10.39 -4.08 -23.90
C PRO A 176 -9.49 -3.31 -24.87
N VAL A 177 -9.19 -2.06 -24.54
CA VAL A 177 -8.21 -1.26 -25.27
C VAL A 177 -7.01 -2.17 -25.49
N ALA A 178 -6.69 -2.46 -26.76
CA ALA A 178 -5.53 -3.26 -27.10
C ALA A 178 -4.32 -2.61 -26.39
N ALA A 179 -3.67 -3.36 -25.50
CA ALA A 179 -2.47 -2.88 -24.82
C ALA A 179 -1.50 -2.40 -25.90
N PRO A 180 -0.79 -1.28 -25.68
CA PRO A 180 0.17 -0.77 -26.66
C PRO A 180 1.10 -1.91 -27.07
N SER A 181 1.26 -2.11 -28.38
CA SER A 181 2.09 -3.17 -28.95
C SER A 181 3.52 -2.99 -28.44
N GLY A 182 3.96 -3.90 -27.52
CA GLY A 182 5.26 -3.85 -26.86
C GLY A 182 5.23 -4.09 -25.36
N GLU A 183 4.07 -4.09 -24.70
CA GLU A 183 3.98 -4.44 -23.29
C GLU A 183 4.06 -5.97 -23.10
N ARG A 184 5.02 -6.39 -22.30
CA ARG A 184 5.13 -7.78 -21.82
C ARG A 184 4.48 -7.88 -20.44
N ARG A 185 3.45 -8.70 -20.30
CA ARG A 185 2.77 -8.98 -19.03
C ARG A 185 3.31 -10.28 -18.45
N GLU A 186 3.94 -10.20 -17.30
CA GLU A 186 4.41 -11.36 -16.54
C GLU A 186 3.65 -11.46 -15.22
N PRO A 187 3.19 -12.66 -14.81
CA PRO A 187 2.60 -12.86 -13.51
C PRO A 187 3.66 -12.69 -12.42
N LEU A 188 3.31 -12.06 -11.30
CA LEU A 188 4.20 -11.97 -10.14
C LEU A 188 4.47 -13.38 -9.58
N SER A 189 5.74 -13.67 -9.24
CA SER A 189 6.10 -14.87 -8.51
C SER A 189 5.44 -14.88 -7.13
N ARG A 190 5.25 -16.06 -6.53
CA ARG A 190 4.70 -16.19 -5.16
C ARG A 190 5.51 -15.39 -4.15
N MET A 191 6.83 -15.42 -4.25
CA MET A 191 7.74 -14.67 -3.39
C MET A 191 7.51 -13.17 -3.52
N ARG A 192 7.44 -12.65 -4.75
CA ARG A 192 7.25 -11.21 -5.02
C ARG A 192 5.88 -10.72 -4.53
N LYS A 193 4.86 -11.57 -4.62
CA LYS A 193 3.52 -11.28 -4.09
C LYS A 193 3.54 -11.16 -2.55
N ALA A 194 4.14 -12.13 -1.86
CA ALA A 194 4.29 -12.13 -0.41
C ALA A 194 5.12 -10.94 0.10
N ILE A 195 6.21 -10.58 -0.59
CA ILE A 195 7.01 -9.39 -0.27
C ILE A 195 6.16 -8.12 -0.44
N GLY A 196 5.42 -8.00 -1.54
CA GLY A 196 4.54 -6.86 -1.81
C GLY A 196 3.48 -6.67 -0.73
N GLU A 197 2.80 -7.72 -0.34
CA GLU A 197 1.79 -7.73 0.74
C GLU A 197 2.42 -7.31 2.07
N ARG A 198 3.58 -7.89 2.44
CA ARG A 198 4.30 -7.57 3.68
C ARG A 198 4.77 -6.11 3.73
N MET A 199 5.32 -5.58 2.65
CA MET A 199 5.77 -4.19 2.58
C MET A 199 4.59 -3.21 2.55
N THR A 200 3.51 -3.54 1.85
CA THR A 200 2.27 -2.76 1.87
C THR A 200 1.68 -2.68 3.28
N LYS A 201 1.64 -3.82 3.99
CA LYS A 201 1.22 -3.87 5.39
C LYS A 201 2.09 -2.98 6.27
N SER A 202 3.42 -3.06 6.13
CA SER A 202 4.36 -2.21 6.87
C SER A 202 4.06 -0.72 6.69
N VAL A 203 3.98 -0.25 5.45
CA VAL A 203 3.77 1.18 5.16
C VAL A 203 2.38 1.68 5.61
N ARG A 204 1.36 0.81 5.57
CA ARG A 204 0.00 1.18 6.01
C ARG A 204 -0.16 1.21 7.51
N GLU A 205 0.43 0.26 8.23
CA GLU A 205 0.20 0.06 9.66
C GLU A 205 1.25 0.72 10.54
N GLN A 206 2.47 0.92 10.05
CA GLN A 206 3.58 1.49 10.81
C GLN A 206 3.87 2.91 10.31
N PRO A 207 3.51 3.97 11.05
CA PRO A 207 3.93 5.34 10.74
C PRO A 207 5.43 5.46 10.96
N GLN A 208 6.20 5.39 9.87
CA GLN A 208 7.66 5.33 9.91
C GLN A 208 8.27 6.72 9.73
N PHE A 209 9.35 6.96 10.44
CA PHE A 209 10.27 8.07 10.19
C PHE A 209 11.71 7.55 10.12
N SER A 210 12.62 8.34 9.57
CA SER A 210 14.02 7.93 9.42
C SER A 210 14.95 9.02 9.88
N ILE A 211 16.05 8.60 10.52
CA ILE A 211 17.15 9.45 10.93
C ILE A 211 18.47 8.88 10.43
N SER A 212 19.42 9.74 10.10
CA SER A 212 20.73 9.32 9.59
C SER A 212 21.88 9.93 10.37
N ARG A 213 22.98 9.18 10.44
CA ARG A 213 24.25 9.63 11.01
C ARG A 213 25.42 9.13 10.16
N ASP A 214 26.39 10.01 9.91
CA ASP A 214 27.68 9.64 9.35
C ASP A 214 28.58 9.10 10.44
N VAL A 215 29.32 8.02 10.17
CA VAL A 215 30.11 7.26 11.14
C VAL A 215 31.52 7.06 10.60
N ASP A 216 32.53 7.38 11.43
CA ASP A 216 33.93 7.07 11.15
C ASP A 216 34.19 5.57 11.38
N MET A 217 34.44 4.84 10.30
CA MET A 217 34.64 3.40 10.31
C MET A 217 36.10 2.97 10.53
N THR A 218 37.00 3.88 10.90
CA THR A 218 38.44 3.60 11.04
C THR A 218 38.69 2.46 12.03
N ALA A 219 38.24 2.59 13.29
CA ALA A 219 38.47 1.57 14.32
C ALA A 219 37.69 0.24 13.99
N ALA A 220 36.46 0.35 13.50
CA ALA A 220 35.71 -0.82 13.05
C ALA A 220 36.43 -1.55 11.91
N ASN A 221 37.09 -0.81 11.00
CA ASN A 221 37.86 -1.40 9.91
C ASN A 221 39.08 -2.19 10.42
N GLU A 222 39.78 -1.70 11.41
CA GLU A 222 40.88 -2.42 12.02
C GLU A 222 40.42 -3.71 12.72
N LYS A 223 39.37 -3.62 13.52
CA LYS A 223 38.81 -4.77 14.23
C LYS A 223 38.29 -5.87 13.27
N ARG A 224 37.55 -5.48 12.24
CA ARG A 224 37.04 -6.45 11.27
C ARG A 224 38.13 -7.18 10.49
N LYS A 225 39.23 -6.48 10.16
CA LYS A 225 40.38 -7.10 9.47
C LYS A 225 41.02 -8.19 10.32
N VAL A 226 41.22 -7.93 11.61
CA VAL A 226 41.75 -8.92 12.55
C VAL A 226 40.83 -10.14 12.68
N ALA A 227 39.51 -9.91 12.74
CA ALA A 227 38.52 -10.96 12.85
C ALA A 227 38.18 -11.64 11.48
N ARG A 228 38.79 -11.20 10.38
CA ARG A 228 38.45 -11.61 9.02
C ARG A 228 36.95 -11.44 8.67
N ALA A 229 36.35 -10.40 9.23
CA ALA A 229 34.94 -10.07 9.09
C ALA A 229 34.71 -8.97 8.06
N SER A 230 33.45 -8.82 7.61
CA SER A 230 33.00 -7.75 6.73
C SER A 230 32.59 -6.50 7.52
N TYR A 231 32.33 -5.39 6.84
CA TYR A 231 31.71 -4.22 7.46
C TYR A 231 30.27 -4.53 7.95
N THR A 232 29.56 -5.41 7.23
CA THR A 232 28.23 -5.86 7.66
C THR A 232 28.29 -6.53 9.03
N ASP A 233 29.27 -7.42 9.24
CA ASP A 233 29.43 -8.13 10.53
C ASP A 233 29.74 -7.15 11.66
N ALA A 234 30.61 -6.16 11.42
CA ALA A 234 30.95 -5.12 12.37
C ALA A 234 29.72 -4.28 12.78
N ILE A 235 28.88 -3.91 11.78
CA ILE A 235 27.67 -3.12 12.02
C ILE A 235 26.61 -3.97 12.74
N VAL A 236 26.45 -5.24 12.38
CA VAL A 236 25.56 -6.18 13.08
C VAL A 236 25.99 -6.34 14.54
N ALA A 237 27.29 -6.52 14.81
CA ALA A 237 27.83 -6.64 16.16
C ALA A 237 27.52 -5.39 16.99
N ALA A 238 27.82 -4.20 16.46
CA ALA A 238 27.54 -2.94 17.13
C ALA A 238 26.03 -2.74 17.38
N ALA A 239 25.19 -3.00 16.38
CA ALA A 239 23.75 -2.88 16.49
C ALA A 239 23.18 -3.84 17.55
N ALA A 240 23.58 -5.12 17.51
CA ALA A 240 23.10 -6.14 18.43
C ALA A 240 23.48 -5.85 19.88
N LYS A 241 24.74 -5.49 20.14
CA LYS A 241 25.21 -5.13 21.49
C LYS A 241 24.47 -3.91 22.02
N THR A 242 24.19 -2.91 21.16
CA THR A 242 23.47 -1.70 21.54
C THR A 242 21.99 -1.99 21.88
N LEU A 243 21.37 -3.00 21.27
CA LEU A 243 20.00 -3.39 21.59
C LEU A 243 19.78 -3.77 23.06
N ARG A 244 20.80 -4.22 23.78
CA ARG A 244 20.70 -4.55 25.22
C ARG A 244 20.21 -3.38 26.05
N ASP A 245 20.75 -2.19 25.77
CA ASP A 245 20.48 -0.97 26.52
C ASP A 245 19.30 -0.17 25.96
N HIS A 246 18.71 -0.67 24.85
CA HIS A 246 17.62 0.00 24.14
C HIS A 246 16.40 -0.92 23.94
N PRO A 247 15.66 -1.29 25.00
CA PRO A 247 14.58 -2.29 24.93
C PRO A 247 13.45 -1.88 24.00
N ARG A 248 13.21 -0.58 23.77
CA ARG A 248 12.20 -0.11 22.82
C ARG A 248 12.48 -0.56 21.38
N LEU A 249 13.73 -0.66 20.96
CA LEU A 249 14.11 -1.12 19.62
C LEU A 249 14.03 -2.66 19.48
N ARG A 250 13.79 -3.40 20.58
CA ARG A 250 13.49 -4.83 20.60
C ARG A 250 11.99 -5.12 20.79
N ALA A 251 11.18 -4.08 20.82
CA ALA A 251 9.76 -4.22 21.04
C ALA A 251 8.97 -4.25 19.71
N ARG A 252 7.79 -4.84 19.74
CA ARG A 252 6.80 -4.82 18.68
C ARG A 252 5.42 -4.55 19.25
N ILE A 253 4.50 -4.16 18.39
CA ILE A 253 3.08 -4.06 18.78
C ILE A 253 2.39 -5.36 18.38
N GLU A 254 1.71 -5.97 19.35
CA GLU A 254 0.94 -7.19 19.19
C GLU A 254 -0.34 -7.07 20.03
N ASP A 255 -1.49 -7.18 19.38
CA ASP A 255 -2.82 -7.06 20.00
C ASP A 255 -3.00 -5.81 20.90
N GLY A 256 -2.50 -4.67 20.42
CA GLY A 256 -2.56 -3.40 21.16
C GLY A 256 -1.56 -3.26 22.31
N HIS A 257 -0.69 -4.25 22.50
CA HIS A 257 0.33 -4.24 23.55
C HIS A 257 1.73 -4.07 22.97
N LEU A 258 2.61 -3.46 23.75
CA LEU A 258 4.02 -3.39 23.47
C LEU A 258 4.72 -4.63 24.04
N VAL A 259 5.13 -5.54 23.16
CA VAL A 259 5.82 -6.78 23.54
C VAL A 259 7.32 -6.62 23.29
N THR A 260 8.14 -6.73 24.33
CA THR A 260 9.60 -6.59 24.24
C THR A 260 10.26 -7.98 24.27
N SER A 261 11.15 -8.23 23.33
CA SER A 261 11.98 -9.45 23.30
C SER A 261 13.19 -9.31 24.20
N ASP A 262 13.57 -10.39 24.90
CA ASP A 262 14.84 -10.44 25.65
C ASP A 262 16.04 -10.74 24.74
N ALA A 263 15.81 -11.36 23.58
CA ALA A 263 16.86 -11.70 22.63
C ALA A 263 17.19 -10.52 21.70
N ALA A 264 18.47 -10.34 21.38
CA ALA A 264 18.97 -9.41 20.38
C ALA A 264 19.23 -10.14 19.05
N ASN A 265 18.19 -10.70 18.48
CA ASN A 265 18.24 -11.35 17.17
C ASN A 265 18.23 -10.31 16.05
N VAL A 266 19.22 -10.35 15.18
CA VAL A 266 19.34 -9.38 14.08
C VAL A 266 19.02 -10.05 12.76
N GLY A 267 18.03 -9.50 12.05
CA GLY A 267 17.70 -9.87 10.67
C GLY A 267 18.75 -9.31 9.71
N LEU A 268 19.20 -10.11 8.77
CA LEU A 268 20.08 -9.70 7.69
C LEU A 268 19.31 -9.75 6.37
N ALA A 269 19.17 -8.61 5.70
CA ALA A 269 18.56 -8.53 4.38
C ALA A 269 19.52 -9.09 3.32
N ILE A 270 19.14 -10.19 2.68
CA ILE A 270 19.91 -10.89 1.65
C ILE A 270 19.19 -10.74 0.32
N ALA A 271 19.87 -10.15 -0.66
CA ALA A 271 19.36 -10.05 -2.03
C ALA A 271 19.46 -11.41 -2.73
N LEU A 272 18.34 -11.81 -3.35
CA LEU A 272 18.22 -12.99 -4.20
C LEU A 272 17.83 -12.54 -5.62
N GLU A 273 17.92 -13.42 -6.59
CA GLU A 273 17.59 -13.14 -8.00
C GLU A 273 16.13 -12.66 -8.15
N ASP A 274 15.19 -13.31 -7.45
CA ASP A 274 13.75 -13.01 -7.50
C ASP A 274 13.23 -12.07 -6.40
N GLY A 275 14.10 -11.56 -5.53
CA GLY A 275 13.64 -10.71 -4.43
C GLY A 275 14.64 -10.54 -3.29
N LEU A 276 14.11 -10.30 -2.10
CA LEU A 276 14.88 -10.11 -0.87
C LEU A 276 14.32 -11.01 0.22
N LEU A 277 15.23 -11.62 0.98
CA LEU A 277 14.90 -12.45 2.12
C LEU A 277 15.64 -11.93 3.36
N VAL A 278 15.02 -12.04 4.53
CA VAL A 278 15.65 -11.69 5.80
C VAL A 278 16.01 -12.97 6.54
N ALA A 279 17.31 -13.22 6.73
CA ALA A 279 17.83 -14.31 7.55
C ALA A 279 18.20 -13.81 8.94
N VAL A 280 18.02 -14.62 9.98
CA VAL A 280 18.14 -14.20 11.38
C VAL A 280 19.40 -14.71 12.03
N LEU A 281 20.29 -13.79 12.44
CA LEU A 281 21.41 -14.02 13.32
C LEU A 281 20.91 -13.99 14.79
N ARG A 282 20.82 -15.16 15.40
CA ARG A 282 20.30 -15.29 16.78
C ARG A 282 21.33 -14.91 17.81
N ASP A 283 20.88 -14.29 18.92
CA ASP A 283 21.73 -13.86 20.03
C ASP A 283 23.02 -13.16 19.57
N ALA A 284 22.86 -12.29 18.55
CA ALA A 284 23.99 -11.64 17.89
C ALA A 284 24.84 -10.78 18.83
N ASP A 285 24.25 -10.30 19.92
CA ASP A 285 24.90 -9.52 20.97
C ASP A 285 25.90 -10.33 21.82
N ARG A 286 25.79 -11.69 21.82
CA ARG A 286 26.62 -12.60 22.59
C ARG A 286 27.74 -13.23 21.77
N LYS A 287 27.70 -13.07 20.45
CA LYS A 287 28.66 -13.69 19.52
C LYS A 287 29.88 -12.82 19.33
N SER A 288 31.02 -13.46 19.11
CA SER A 288 32.19 -12.75 18.64
C SER A 288 32.05 -12.28 17.21
N LEU A 289 32.83 -11.29 16.78
CA LEU A 289 32.82 -10.80 15.41
C LEU A 289 33.17 -11.89 14.39
N THR A 290 34.06 -12.82 14.78
CA THR A 290 34.42 -13.99 13.96
C THR A 290 33.25 -14.96 13.79
N ASP A 291 32.54 -15.25 14.89
CA ASP A 291 31.39 -16.16 14.85
C ASP A 291 30.25 -15.57 14.02
N LEU A 292 30.00 -14.25 14.15
CA LEU A 292 29.02 -13.54 13.31
C LEU A 292 29.38 -13.62 11.82
N ALA A 293 30.66 -13.46 11.47
CA ALA A 293 31.11 -13.56 10.09
C ALA A 293 30.89 -14.95 9.50
N VAL A 294 31.21 -16.02 10.24
CA VAL A 294 31.00 -17.41 9.84
C VAL A 294 29.50 -17.70 9.67
N GLU A 295 28.69 -17.29 10.65
CA GLU A 295 27.24 -17.57 10.59
C GLU A 295 26.56 -16.79 9.48
N ARG A 296 26.92 -15.51 9.25
CA ARG A 296 26.41 -14.73 8.11
C ARG A 296 26.70 -15.43 6.78
N GLN A 297 27.95 -15.88 6.56
CA GLN A 297 28.32 -16.56 5.33
C GLN A 297 27.48 -17.82 5.12
N ARG A 298 27.31 -18.64 6.16
CA ARG A 298 26.44 -19.82 6.13
C ARG A 298 25.01 -19.47 5.78
N LEU A 299 24.42 -18.44 6.43
CA LEU A 299 23.06 -17.99 6.15
C LEU A 299 22.89 -17.48 4.71
N GLU A 300 23.87 -16.75 4.17
CA GLU A 300 23.85 -16.28 2.77
C GLU A 300 23.89 -17.44 1.79
N GLU A 301 24.75 -18.46 2.04
CA GLU A 301 24.84 -19.66 1.21
C GLU A 301 23.52 -20.47 1.26
N HIS A 302 22.95 -20.65 2.45
CA HIS A 302 21.69 -21.36 2.63
C HIS A 302 20.52 -20.58 1.99
N ALA A 303 20.51 -19.24 2.08
CA ALA A 303 19.50 -18.40 1.45
C ALA A 303 19.50 -18.56 -0.07
N ARG A 304 20.70 -18.50 -0.70
CA ARG A 304 20.83 -18.69 -2.16
C ARG A 304 20.46 -20.10 -2.61
N ALA A 305 20.70 -21.09 -1.74
CA ALA A 305 20.35 -22.49 -2.00
C ALA A 305 18.89 -22.84 -1.66
N GLY A 306 18.09 -21.92 -1.08
CA GLY A 306 16.72 -22.16 -0.61
C GLY A 306 16.65 -23.17 0.56
N LYS A 307 17.69 -23.23 1.39
CA LYS A 307 17.85 -24.22 2.47
C LYS A 307 17.74 -23.62 3.88
N LEU A 308 17.29 -22.39 4.02
CA LEU A 308 17.07 -21.79 5.34
C LEU A 308 15.93 -22.52 6.07
N ALA A 309 16.17 -22.83 7.33
CA ALA A 309 15.16 -23.40 8.22
C ALA A 309 14.20 -22.28 8.71
N GLU A 310 12.99 -22.65 9.13
CA GLU A 310 11.96 -21.72 9.59
C GLU A 310 12.46 -20.81 10.73
N HIS A 311 13.21 -21.35 11.67
CA HIS A 311 13.79 -20.58 12.77
C HIS A 311 14.84 -19.56 12.31
N GLU A 312 15.43 -19.73 11.13
CA GLU A 312 16.37 -18.78 10.51
C GLU A 312 15.67 -17.66 9.71
N LEU A 313 14.33 -17.72 9.59
CA LEU A 313 13.49 -16.76 8.87
C LEU A 313 12.63 -15.89 9.80
N THR A 314 12.58 -16.22 11.09
CA THR A 314 11.65 -15.62 12.05
C THR A 314 12.32 -15.21 13.35
N GLY A 315 11.74 -14.20 14.02
CA GLY A 315 12.15 -13.81 15.38
C GLY A 315 13.27 -12.78 15.45
N SER A 316 13.58 -12.07 14.35
CA SER A 316 14.41 -10.86 14.40
C SER A 316 13.67 -9.71 15.08
N VAL A 317 14.42 -8.84 15.74
CA VAL A 317 13.89 -7.64 16.42
C VAL A 317 14.34 -6.35 15.73
N LEU A 318 15.37 -6.43 14.92
CA LEU A 318 15.91 -5.37 14.08
C LEU A 318 16.49 -6.01 12.82
N THR A 319 16.20 -5.45 11.65
CA THR A 319 16.84 -5.86 10.39
C THR A 319 17.97 -4.90 10.02
N VAL A 320 19.09 -5.45 9.53
CA VAL A 320 20.18 -4.69 8.90
C VAL A 320 20.13 -4.95 7.39
N SER A 321 20.07 -3.86 6.62
CA SER A 321 20.07 -3.89 5.16
C SER A 321 21.27 -3.12 4.62
N ASN A 322 22.17 -3.77 3.89
CA ASN A 322 23.39 -3.16 3.37
C ASN A 322 23.40 -3.09 1.85
N LEU A 323 23.25 -1.89 1.30
CA LEU A 323 23.42 -1.60 -0.12
C LEU A 323 24.75 -0.92 -0.45
N GLY A 324 25.60 -0.71 0.54
CA GLY A 324 26.92 -0.12 0.35
C GLY A 324 27.83 -0.95 -0.57
N THR A 325 27.67 -2.27 -0.58
CA THR A 325 28.38 -3.18 -1.49
C THR A 325 27.96 -2.99 -2.95
N MET A 326 26.79 -2.39 -3.20
CA MET A 326 26.28 -2.03 -4.52
C MET A 326 26.55 -0.57 -4.90
N GLY A 327 27.36 0.14 -4.11
CA GLY A 327 27.76 1.53 -4.36
C GLY A 327 26.77 2.59 -3.91
N VAL A 328 25.73 2.24 -3.15
CA VAL A 328 24.72 3.19 -2.63
C VAL A 328 25.28 3.91 -1.42
N ASP A 329 25.34 5.23 -1.46
CA ASP A 329 25.89 6.05 -0.38
C ASP A 329 24.94 6.21 0.80
N ARG A 330 23.61 6.28 0.52
CA ARG A 330 22.55 6.48 1.50
C ARG A 330 21.23 6.02 0.95
N PHE A 331 20.41 5.38 1.77
CA PHE A 331 19.03 5.03 1.42
C PHE A 331 18.16 4.88 2.67
N THR A 332 16.86 4.89 2.49
CA THR A 332 15.86 4.64 3.53
C THR A 332 15.22 3.29 3.25
N ALA A 333 15.21 2.40 4.24
CA ALA A 333 14.59 1.09 4.14
C ALA A 333 13.20 1.10 4.79
N ILE A 334 12.28 0.29 4.28
CA ILE A 334 10.97 0.04 4.88
C ILE A 334 11.13 -0.95 6.02
N VAL A 335 10.55 -0.66 7.18
CA VAL A 335 10.60 -1.55 8.35
C VAL A 335 9.98 -2.90 8.00
N ASN A 336 10.63 -3.98 8.45
CA ASN A 336 10.19 -5.35 8.22
C ASN A 336 9.26 -5.82 9.36
N PRO A 337 7.92 -5.89 9.18
CA PRO A 337 7.01 -6.29 10.24
C PRO A 337 7.32 -7.71 10.75
N PRO A 338 7.19 -7.96 12.06
CA PRO A 338 6.66 -7.11 13.12
C PRO A 338 7.71 -6.26 13.85
N GLU A 339 8.92 -6.12 13.30
CA GLU A 339 10.00 -5.33 13.90
C GLU A 339 9.64 -3.86 14.04
N ALA A 340 10.27 -3.19 15.03
CA ALA A 340 10.08 -1.75 15.22
C ALA A 340 11.02 -0.90 14.36
N ALA A 341 12.14 -1.46 13.88
CA ALA A 341 13.14 -0.68 13.18
C ALA A 341 13.95 -1.51 12.17
N ILE A 342 14.54 -0.81 11.20
CA ILE A 342 15.49 -1.34 10.23
C ILE A 342 16.66 -0.36 10.08
N LEU A 343 17.89 -0.90 10.08
CA LEU A 343 19.11 -0.15 9.89
C LEU A 343 19.63 -0.31 8.46
N ALA A 344 19.56 0.76 7.69
CA ALA A 344 20.10 0.84 6.34
C ALA A 344 21.57 1.29 6.40
N VAL A 345 22.42 0.59 5.66
CA VAL A 345 23.88 0.79 5.64
C VAL A 345 24.29 1.25 4.25
N GLY A 346 24.84 2.45 4.18
CA GLY A 346 25.46 3.00 2.98
C GLY A 346 26.89 2.54 2.77
N ARG A 347 27.44 2.91 1.63
CA ARG A 347 28.81 2.59 1.23
C ARG A 347 29.83 3.16 2.21
N VAL A 348 30.80 2.34 2.63
CA VAL A 348 32.01 2.81 3.29
C VAL A 348 32.97 3.34 2.22
N ALA A 349 33.26 4.64 2.27
CA ALA A 349 34.16 5.30 1.34
C ALA A 349 34.99 6.38 2.04
N ASP A 350 36.18 6.64 1.51
CA ASP A 350 37.02 7.71 2.01
C ASP A 350 36.34 9.07 1.76
N ARG A 351 36.20 9.86 2.84
CA ARG A 351 35.68 11.23 2.81
C ARG A 351 36.61 12.16 3.57
N VAL A 352 36.70 13.42 3.13
CA VAL A 352 37.40 14.46 3.90
C VAL A 352 36.46 14.92 5.00
N VAL A 353 36.95 14.79 6.25
CA VAL A 353 36.25 15.24 7.45
C VAL A 353 37.15 16.14 8.27
N VAL A 354 36.59 16.96 9.14
CA VAL A 354 37.39 17.71 10.13
C VAL A 354 37.57 16.83 11.36
N LYS A 355 38.83 16.56 11.73
CA LYS A 355 39.17 15.87 12.95
C LYS A 355 40.23 16.68 13.71
N ASP A 356 39.98 16.94 14.99
CA ASP A 356 40.85 17.74 15.86
C ASP A 356 41.20 19.13 15.27
N GLY A 357 40.27 19.70 14.50
CA GLY A 357 40.42 21.00 13.83
C GLY A 357 41.08 20.96 12.44
N GLU A 358 41.60 19.79 12.01
CA GLU A 358 42.31 19.63 10.74
C GLU A 358 41.55 18.71 9.75
N PRO A 359 41.66 18.96 8.42
CA PRO A 359 41.12 18.08 7.40
C PRO A 359 41.82 16.70 7.49
N ALA A 360 41.03 15.64 7.54
CA ALA A 360 41.52 14.25 7.52
C ALA A 360 40.70 13.39 6.59
N VAL A 361 41.34 12.48 5.86
CA VAL A 361 40.67 11.45 5.07
C VAL A 361 40.33 10.27 5.98
N ARG A 362 39.03 9.90 6.03
CA ARG A 362 38.51 8.82 6.87
C ARG A 362 37.55 7.92 6.08
N PRO A 363 37.55 6.59 6.32
CA PRO A 363 36.52 5.70 5.81
C PRO A 363 35.20 5.98 6.53
N MET A 364 34.28 6.62 5.85
CA MET A 364 32.99 7.04 6.39
C MET A 364 31.86 6.20 5.82
N ALA A 365 30.87 5.86 6.64
CA ALA A 365 29.60 5.28 6.20
C ALA A 365 28.44 6.13 6.71
N THR A 366 27.34 6.17 5.95
CA THR A 366 26.08 6.72 6.46
C THR A 366 25.19 5.58 6.92
N LEU A 367 24.77 5.60 8.17
CA LEU A 367 23.77 4.72 8.75
C LEU A 367 22.42 5.46 8.79
N THR A 368 21.35 4.82 8.30
CA THR A 368 19.99 5.37 8.37
C THR A 368 19.10 4.39 9.10
N LEU A 369 18.50 4.82 10.20
CA LEU A 369 17.55 4.03 10.99
C LEU A 369 16.14 4.48 10.68
N SER A 370 15.31 3.58 10.12
CA SER A 370 13.86 3.76 9.99
C SER A 370 13.15 3.10 11.15
N VAL A 371 12.18 3.78 11.76
CA VAL A 371 11.54 3.36 13.02
C VAL A 371 10.03 3.55 12.95
N ASP A 372 9.29 2.58 13.50
CA ASP A 372 7.85 2.70 13.75
C ASP A 372 7.61 3.67 14.91
N HIS A 373 7.03 4.85 14.61
CA HIS A 373 6.82 5.90 15.60
C HIS A 373 5.87 5.49 16.74
N ARG A 374 5.08 4.45 16.56
CA ARG A 374 4.21 3.90 17.64
C ARG A 374 5.02 3.20 18.73
N VAL A 375 6.22 2.68 18.39
CA VAL A 375 7.09 1.94 19.31
C VAL A 375 8.16 2.86 19.91
N ALA A 376 8.79 3.71 19.11
CA ALA A 376 9.86 4.60 19.56
C ALA A 376 9.79 5.96 18.87
N ASP A 377 10.04 7.00 19.65
CA ASP A 377 10.11 8.38 19.19
C ASP A 377 11.50 8.75 18.64
N GLY A 378 11.60 9.97 18.09
CA GLY A 378 12.84 10.48 17.52
C GLY A 378 14.00 10.52 18.51
N ALA A 379 13.76 10.84 19.78
CA ALA A 379 14.81 10.90 20.80
C ALA A 379 15.33 9.51 21.17
N THR A 380 14.45 8.52 21.27
CA THR A 380 14.80 7.11 21.52
C THR A 380 15.59 6.52 20.35
N ALA A 381 15.14 6.78 19.12
CA ALA A 381 15.83 6.36 17.90
C ALA A 381 17.21 7.00 17.78
N ALA A 382 17.34 8.31 18.06
CA ALA A 382 18.60 9.03 18.00
C ALA A 382 19.62 8.52 19.02
N ARG A 383 19.19 8.24 20.26
CA ARG A 383 20.07 7.64 21.28
C ARG A 383 20.61 6.29 20.84
N TYR A 384 19.75 5.43 20.29
CA TYR A 384 20.18 4.13 19.77
C TYR A 384 21.17 4.28 18.61
N LEU A 385 20.84 5.06 17.57
CA LEU A 385 21.70 5.26 16.41
C LEU A 385 23.05 5.87 16.80
N SER A 386 23.07 6.80 17.77
CA SER A 386 24.29 7.38 18.31
C SER A 386 25.15 6.36 19.05
N ALA A 387 24.56 5.50 19.87
CA ALA A 387 25.27 4.45 20.57
C ALA A 387 25.85 3.40 19.61
N VAL A 388 25.11 3.03 18.53
CA VAL A 388 25.66 2.15 17.48
C VAL A 388 26.87 2.79 16.81
N ALA A 389 26.76 4.07 16.43
CA ALA A 389 27.85 4.80 15.79
C ALA A 389 29.09 4.89 16.71
N GLU A 390 28.91 5.23 17.99
CA GLU A 390 30.00 5.30 18.95
C GLU A 390 30.73 3.97 19.15
N ARG A 391 30.02 2.84 19.15
CA ARG A 391 30.64 1.51 19.20
C ARG A 391 31.54 1.26 17.99
N LEU A 392 31.04 1.60 16.76
CA LEU A 392 31.82 1.48 15.54
C LEU A 392 33.06 2.39 15.55
N GLU A 393 32.89 3.64 15.99
CA GLU A 393 33.97 4.65 16.09
C GLU A 393 35.02 4.27 17.10
N ARG A 394 34.66 3.51 18.15
CA ARG A 394 35.62 2.98 19.18
C ARG A 394 36.14 1.57 18.88
N GLY A 395 35.51 0.85 17.92
CA GLY A 395 35.80 -0.55 17.63
C GLY A 395 35.37 -1.53 18.74
N ASP A 396 34.33 -1.19 19.50
CA ASP A 396 33.69 -2.04 20.52
C ASP A 396 32.63 -2.97 19.85
N LEU A 397 33.13 -4.08 19.26
CA LEU A 397 32.37 -4.96 18.37
C LEU A 397 32.28 -6.40 18.92
#